data_31f73a1b0e27a508fea9cbbb5ceca7e6
#
_entry.id   31f73a1b0e27a508fea9cbbb5ceca7e6
#
_cell.length_a   1.000
_cell.length_b   1.000
_cell.length_c   1.000
_cell.angle_alpha   90.00
_cell.angle_beta   90.00
_cell.angle_gamma   90.00
#
_symmetry.space_group_name_H-M   'P 1'
#
loop_
_entity.id
_entity.type
_entity.pdbx_description
1 polymer ?
#
loop_
_entity_poly.entity_id
_entity_poly.type
_entity_poly.pdbx_seq_one_letter_code
_entity_poly.pdbx_strand_id
1 'polypeptide(L)'
;QGLRPKISTVDEWLSGDTREDVVGALEQGASKLDDYIIVATSSEGTVRNGAGDTIKMELMDILKGDYVNPHVSIWWYKLDSIDEVGDPDMWLKANPNIGKTVSYETYQLDVERAEKSPAARNDILAKRFGLPMEGYTYYFTYEETLPHKKRSYWQMPCSLGIDLSQGDDFCAFTFLFPLSNG
;
A
#
# COMPACT_ATOMS: atom_id res chain seq x y z
N GLN A 1 11.69 3.91 -29.98
CA GLN A 1 13.03 3.34 -29.69
C GLN A 1 13.23 3.41 -28.19
N GLY A 2 13.33 2.25 -27.52
CA GLY A 2 13.52 2.17 -26.07
C GLY A 2 14.87 2.73 -25.66
N LEU A 3 14.89 3.47 -24.55
CA LEU A 3 16.11 3.89 -23.87
C LEU A 3 16.84 2.64 -23.36
N ARG A 4 18.18 2.65 -23.47
CA ARG A 4 19.04 1.61 -22.96
C ARG A 4 20.13 2.23 -22.05
N PRO A 5 19.73 2.74 -20.89
CA PRO A 5 20.70 3.32 -19.97
C PRO A 5 21.54 2.21 -19.33
N LYS A 6 22.84 2.48 -19.15
CA LYS A 6 23.74 1.60 -18.36
C LYS A 6 23.50 1.73 -16.85
N ILE A 7 23.06 2.92 -16.41
CA ILE A 7 22.73 3.19 -15.01
C ILE A 7 21.33 3.81 -15.02
N SER A 8 20.44 3.26 -14.21
CA SER A 8 19.10 3.75 -13.98
C SER A 8 18.81 3.86 -12.50
N THR A 9 18.12 4.91 -12.11
CA THR A 9 17.57 5.05 -10.76
C THR A 9 16.07 5.22 -10.85
N VAL A 10 15.33 4.44 -10.05
CA VAL A 10 13.88 4.51 -9.93
C VAL A 10 13.55 4.77 -8.47
N ASP A 11 12.91 5.90 -8.21
CA ASP A 11 12.46 6.23 -6.86
C ASP A 11 10.96 5.97 -6.73
N GLU A 12 10.53 5.64 -5.50
CA GLU A 12 9.15 5.32 -5.16
C GLU A 12 8.55 4.17 -6.02
N TRP A 13 9.38 3.18 -6.33
CA TRP A 13 9.02 2.07 -7.24
C TRP A 13 7.78 1.30 -6.80
N LEU A 14 7.62 1.00 -5.51
CA LEU A 14 6.56 0.12 -4.98
C LEU A 14 5.56 0.83 -4.06
N SER A 15 5.72 2.14 -3.85
CA SER A 15 4.88 2.91 -2.92
C SER A 15 3.59 3.43 -3.52
N GLY A 16 3.52 3.50 -4.86
CA GLY A 16 2.41 4.07 -5.59
C GLY A 16 1.49 3.04 -6.26
N ASP A 17 0.38 3.54 -6.80
CA ASP A 17 -0.53 2.78 -7.66
C ASP A 17 0.06 2.65 -9.08
N THR A 18 1.23 2.04 -9.17
CA THR A 18 1.86 1.79 -10.48
C THR A 18 1.24 0.55 -11.10
N ARG A 19 0.52 0.75 -12.20
CA ARG A 19 -0.03 -0.33 -13.03
C ARG A 19 1.06 -1.04 -13.84
N GLU A 20 2.25 -0.44 -13.96
CA GLU A 20 3.35 -0.93 -14.79
C GLU A 20 4.61 -1.13 -13.95
N ASP A 21 5.29 -2.25 -14.16
CA ASP A 21 6.61 -2.51 -13.60
C ASP A 21 7.69 -1.76 -14.40
N VAL A 22 8.04 -0.57 -13.93
CA VAL A 22 9.05 0.30 -14.55
C VAL A 22 10.44 -0.35 -14.50
N VAL A 23 10.76 -1.06 -13.41
CA VAL A 23 12.06 -1.74 -13.27
C VAL A 23 12.16 -2.88 -14.27
N GLY A 24 11.15 -3.73 -14.38
CA GLY A 24 11.12 -4.81 -15.37
C GLY A 24 11.20 -4.29 -16.81
N ALA A 25 10.57 -3.14 -17.11
CA ALA A 25 10.70 -2.51 -18.42
C ALA A 25 12.13 -1.99 -18.69
N LEU A 26 12.82 -1.45 -17.68
CA LEU A 26 14.22 -1.02 -17.79
C LEU A 26 15.15 -2.23 -17.95
N GLU A 27 14.94 -3.32 -17.23
CA GLU A 27 15.69 -4.56 -17.36
C GLU A 27 15.57 -5.15 -18.79
N GLN A 28 14.35 -5.22 -19.32
CA GLN A 28 14.14 -5.64 -20.70
C GLN A 28 14.87 -4.75 -21.70
N GLY A 29 14.88 -3.43 -21.48
CA GLY A 29 15.62 -2.46 -22.30
C GLY A 29 17.14 -2.66 -22.21
N ALA A 30 17.64 -2.94 -21.02
CA ALA A 30 19.07 -3.12 -20.73
C ALA A 30 19.60 -4.53 -21.07
N SER A 31 18.74 -5.51 -21.29
CA SER A 31 19.10 -6.94 -21.49
C SER A 31 20.10 -7.20 -22.63
N LYS A 32 20.34 -6.23 -23.51
CA LYS A 32 21.33 -6.30 -24.63
C LYS A 32 22.65 -5.59 -24.31
N LEU A 33 22.79 -5.08 -23.10
CA LEU A 33 24.04 -4.46 -22.62
C LEU A 33 24.85 -5.51 -21.85
N ASP A 34 26.18 -5.45 -22.01
CA ASP A 34 27.08 -6.35 -21.30
C ASP A 34 27.13 -6.06 -19.80
N ASP A 35 26.91 -4.80 -19.45
CA ASP A 35 26.90 -4.31 -18.07
C ASP A 35 25.84 -3.22 -17.89
N TYR A 36 25.02 -3.34 -16.85
CA TYR A 36 24.07 -2.31 -16.42
C TYR A 36 23.79 -2.43 -14.93
N ILE A 37 23.32 -1.34 -14.37
CA ILE A 37 22.86 -1.27 -12.96
C ILE A 37 21.51 -0.54 -12.91
N ILE A 38 20.56 -1.11 -12.17
CA ILE A 38 19.30 -0.45 -11.83
C ILE A 38 19.24 -0.36 -10.31
N VAL A 39 19.10 0.85 -9.79
CA VAL A 39 18.88 1.11 -8.37
C VAL A 39 17.45 1.56 -8.19
N ALA A 40 16.66 0.77 -7.49
CA ALA A 40 15.27 1.10 -7.15
C ALA A 40 15.15 1.35 -5.65
N THR A 41 14.53 2.47 -5.28
CA THR A 41 14.20 2.83 -3.91
C THR A 41 12.70 2.94 -3.75
N SER A 42 12.17 2.59 -2.58
CA SER A 42 10.74 2.71 -2.31
C SER A 42 10.46 2.71 -0.82
N SER A 43 9.40 3.38 -0.43
CA SER A 43 8.72 3.16 0.83
C SER A 43 7.61 2.12 0.67
N GLU A 44 7.03 1.65 1.77
CA GLU A 44 5.82 0.83 1.72
C GLU A 44 4.63 1.71 1.29
N GLY A 45 3.84 1.20 0.35
CA GLY A 45 2.61 1.84 -0.11
C GLY A 45 1.39 1.39 0.67
N THR A 46 0.28 2.08 0.41
CA THR A 46 -1.03 1.76 1.00
C THR A 46 -1.98 1.07 0.01
N VAL A 47 -1.53 0.83 -1.22
CA VAL A 47 -2.27 0.07 -2.23
C VAL A 47 -2.00 -1.42 -2.05
N ARG A 48 -3.04 -2.22 -1.96
CA ARG A 48 -2.97 -3.68 -1.81
C ARG A 48 -3.47 -4.39 -3.07
N ASN A 49 -2.97 -5.62 -3.25
CA ASN A 49 -3.33 -6.50 -4.37
C ASN A 49 -2.95 -5.94 -5.76
N GLY A 50 -2.03 -5.00 -5.81
CA GLY A 50 -1.47 -4.45 -7.05
C GLY A 50 -0.18 -5.14 -7.49
N ALA A 51 0.40 -4.67 -8.60
CA ALA A 51 1.66 -5.16 -9.13
C ALA A 51 2.82 -5.06 -8.10
N GLY A 52 2.82 -4.00 -7.27
CA GLY A 52 3.81 -3.81 -6.22
C GLY A 52 3.82 -4.92 -5.17
N ASP A 53 2.67 -5.45 -4.79
CA ASP A 53 2.60 -6.54 -3.81
C ASP A 53 3.15 -7.85 -4.40
N THR A 54 2.89 -8.14 -5.69
CA THR A 54 3.46 -9.30 -6.38
C THR A 54 4.98 -9.22 -6.45
N ILE A 55 5.53 -8.06 -6.81
CA ILE A 55 6.98 -7.84 -6.84
C ILE A 55 7.60 -8.00 -5.45
N LYS A 56 6.96 -7.45 -4.41
CA LYS A 56 7.43 -7.62 -3.01
C LYS A 56 7.46 -9.09 -2.59
N MET A 57 6.52 -9.91 -3.03
CA MET A 57 6.54 -11.36 -2.75
C MET A 57 7.76 -12.01 -3.38
N GLU A 58 8.08 -11.74 -4.64
CA GLU A 58 9.28 -12.25 -5.31
C GLU A 58 10.57 -11.81 -4.61
N LEU A 59 10.66 -10.52 -4.24
CA LEU A 59 11.81 -10.00 -3.49
C LEU A 59 11.95 -10.67 -2.11
N MET A 60 10.84 -10.98 -1.46
CA MET A 60 10.82 -11.68 -0.18
C MET A 60 11.31 -13.13 -0.33
N ASP A 61 10.93 -13.83 -1.39
CA ASP A 61 11.38 -15.18 -1.68
C ASP A 61 12.90 -15.22 -1.92
N ILE A 62 13.45 -14.19 -2.59
CA ILE A 62 14.90 -14.03 -2.73
C ILE A 62 15.57 -13.81 -1.36
N LEU A 63 15.03 -12.94 -0.50
CA LEU A 63 15.57 -12.68 0.83
C LEU A 63 15.54 -13.91 1.74
N LYS A 64 14.51 -14.74 1.63
CA LYS A 64 14.39 -16.00 2.38
C LYS A 64 15.29 -17.11 1.84
N GLY A 65 15.79 -16.97 0.61
CA GLY A 65 16.58 -17.99 -0.07
C GLY A 65 15.74 -19.06 -0.78
N ASP A 66 14.43 -18.87 -0.87
CA ASP A 66 13.54 -19.78 -1.62
C ASP A 66 13.78 -19.67 -3.13
N TYR A 67 14.25 -18.50 -3.57
CA TYR A 67 14.70 -18.25 -4.92
C TYR A 67 16.06 -17.56 -4.93
N VAL A 68 17.03 -18.10 -5.68
CA VAL A 68 18.39 -17.55 -5.76
C VAL A 68 18.54 -16.74 -7.03
N ASN A 69 18.75 -15.43 -6.87
CA ASN A 69 19.10 -14.53 -7.97
C ASN A 69 20.39 -13.76 -7.62
N PRO A 70 21.56 -14.15 -8.20
CA PRO A 70 22.84 -13.53 -7.86
C PRO A 70 22.99 -12.09 -8.39
N HIS A 71 22.08 -11.62 -9.23
CA HIS A 71 22.11 -10.29 -9.81
C HIS A 71 21.27 -9.26 -9.03
N VAL A 72 20.55 -9.70 -8.00
CA VAL A 72 19.67 -8.85 -7.19
C VAL A 72 20.23 -8.71 -5.79
N SER A 73 20.39 -7.47 -5.33
CA SER A 73 20.76 -7.13 -3.95
C SER A 73 19.62 -6.37 -3.31
N ILE A 74 19.13 -6.83 -2.15
CA ILE A 74 17.93 -6.30 -1.50
C ILE A 74 18.28 -5.81 -0.09
N TRP A 75 17.85 -4.61 0.23
CA TRP A 75 17.96 -4.00 1.55
C TRP A 75 16.56 -3.58 1.97
N TRP A 76 15.99 -4.30 2.94
CA TRP A 76 14.59 -4.09 3.36
C TRP A 76 14.50 -3.80 4.85
N TYR A 77 14.26 -2.53 5.15
CA TYR A 77 14.12 -2.04 6.51
C TYR A 77 12.64 -1.88 6.85
N LYS A 78 12.13 -2.69 7.78
CA LYS A 78 10.75 -2.65 8.24
C LYS A 78 10.61 -3.28 9.62
N LEU A 79 9.49 -3.01 10.30
CA LEU A 79 9.08 -3.82 11.44
C LEU A 79 8.52 -5.18 10.97
N ASP A 80 8.59 -6.17 11.84
CA ASP A 80 8.06 -7.51 11.55
C ASP A 80 6.55 -7.59 11.79
N SER A 81 6.05 -6.87 12.79
CA SER A 81 4.64 -6.79 13.12
C SER A 81 4.22 -5.42 13.61
N ILE A 82 2.90 -5.18 13.62
CA ILE A 82 2.30 -3.96 14.15
C ILE A 82 2.50 -3.83 15.66
N ASP A 83 2.68 -4.93 16.37
CA ASP A 83 2.88 -4.93 17.83
C ASP A 83 4.21 -4.28 18.24
N GLU A 84 5.18 -4.23 17.32
CA GLU A 84 6.49 -3.59 17.53
C GLU A 84 6.44 -2.06 17.44
N VAL A 85 5.36 -1.47 16.95
CA VAL A 85 5.23 -0.01 16.77
C VAL A 85 5.32 0.74 18.09
N GLY A 86 4.80 0.15 19.17
CA GLY A 86 4.86 0.73 20.51
C GLY A 86 6.21 0.59 21.22
N ASP A 87 7.17 -0.13 20.64
CA ASP A 87 8.48 -0.39 21.24
C ASP A 87 9.59 0.40 20.51
N PRO A 88 10.13 1.48 21.14
CA PRO A 88 11.18 2.30 20.53
C PRO A 88 12.46 1.54 20.17
N ASP A 89 12.76 0.45 20.86
CA ASP A 89 13.96 -0.34 20.58
C ASP A 89 13.84 -1.12 19.25
N MET A 90 12.62 -1.40 18.81
CA MET A 90 12.36 -2.08 17.55
C MET A 90 12.43 -1.14 16.34
N TRP A 91 12.28 0.18 16.53
CA TRP A 91 12.22 1.13 15.41
C TRP A 91 13.46 1.17 14.53
N LEU A 92 14.62 0.78 15.07
CA LEU A 92 15.87 0.65 14.31
C LEU A 92 15.78 -0.40 13.19
N LYS A 93 14.89 -1.37 13.29
CA LYS A 93 14.63 -2.32 12.18
C LYS A 93 14.06 -1.60 10.96
N ALA A 94 13.17 -0.63 11.18
CA ALA A 94 12.55 0.13 10.09
C ALA A 94 13.42 1.30 9.62
N ASN A 95 14.22 1.90 10.51
CA ASN A 95 15.13 2.99 10.15
C ASN A 95 16.40 2.99 11.00
N PRO A 96 17.52 2.47 10.49
CA PRO A 96 18.78 2.44 11.22
C PRO A 96 19.42 3.83 11.44
N ASN A 97 18.84 4.90 10.89
CA ASN A 97 19.30 6.28 11.08
C ASN A 97 18.62 7.01 12.26
N ILE A 98 17.70 6.36 12.96
CA ILE A 98 17.11 6.90 14.18
C ILE A 98 18.22 7.14 15.21
N GLY A 99 18.19 8.29 15.85
CA GLY A 99 19.23 8.76 16.77
C GLY A 99 20.46 9.39 16.10
N LYS A 100 20.50 9.39 14.74
CA LYS A 100 21.58 10.02 13.95
C LYS A 100 21.04 11.18 13.12
N THR A 101 20.27 10.88 12.08
CA THR A 101 19.68 11.89 11.18
C THR A 101 18.21 12.17 11.48
N VAL A 102 17.54 11.24 12.16
CA VAL A 102 16.14 11.38 12.60
C VAL A 102 16.10 11.17 14.10
N SER A 103 15.38 12.02 14.84
CA SER A 103 15.26 11.88 16.29
C SER A 103 14.23 10.83 16.70
N TYR A 104 14.46 10.19 17.85
CA TYR A 104 13.45 9.33 18.48
C TYR A 104 12.15 10.09 18.78
N GLU A 105 12.24 11.36 19.16
CA GLU A 105 11.09 12.21 19.42
C GLU A 105 10.17 12.35 18.18
N THR A 106 10.75 12.46 17.00
CA THR A 106 9.97 12.51 15.74
C THR A 106 9.14 11.25 15.56
N TYR A 107 9.74 10.07 15.79
CA TYR A 107 9.05 8.81 15.69
C TYR A 107 7.97 8.65 16.76
N GLN A 108 8.25 9.08 17.98
CA GLN A 108 7.29 9.07 19.09
C GLN A 108 6.04 9.90 18.75
N LEU A 109 6.23 11.11 18.21
CA LEU A 109 5.14 11.98 17.79
C LEU A 109 4.32 11.36 16.64
N ASP A 110 4.98 10.69 15.69
CA ASP A 110 4.30 9.98 14.61
C ASP A 110 3.47 8.81 15.15
N VAL A 111 3.98 8.04 16.11
CA VAL A 111 3.23 6.95 16.78
C VAL A 111 2.01 7.52 17.50
N GLU A 112 2.17 8.56 18.32
CA GLU A 112 1.05 9.21 19.00
C GLU A 112 -0.01 9.76 18.04
N ARG A 113 0.43 10.29 16.90
CA ARG A 113 -0.46 10.76 15.85
C ARG A 113 -1.22 9.59 15.20
N ALA A 114 -0.53 8.46 14.95
CA ALA A 114 -1.16 7.27 14.39
C ALA A 114 -2.22 6.66 15.33
N GLU A 115 -2.02 6.76 16.64
CA GLU A 115 -3.00 6.33 17.64
C GLU A 115 -4.25 7.23 17.70
N LYS A 116 -4.06 8.55 17.56
CA LYS A 116 -5.13 9.54 17.69
C LYS A 116 -5.88 9.82 16.39
N SER A 117 -5.28 9.53 15.22
CA SER A 117 -5.85 9.87 13.93
C SER A 117 -5.93 8.64 13.01
N PRO A 118 -7.09 8.00 12.89
CA PRO A 118 -7.29 6.88 11.96
C PRO A 118 -6.92 7.23 10.51
N ALA A 119 -7.16 8.48 10.09
CA ALA A 119 -6.83 8.95 8.75
C ALA A 119 -5.32 9.01 8.48
N ALA A 120 -4.50 9.30 9.49
CA ALA A 120 -3.04 9.36 9.36
C ALA A 120 -2.36 8.02 9.64
N ARG A 121 -3.04 7.11 10.35
CA ARG A 121 -2.48 5.87 10.86
C ARG A 121 -1.84 5.02 9.76
N ASN A 122 -2.59 4.69 8.73
CA ASN A 122 -2.13 3.78 7.70
C ASN A 122 -0.94 4.33 6.93
N ASP A 123 -0.94 5.63 6.63
CA ASP A 123 0.18 6.29 5.96
C ASP A 123 1.45 6.32 6.83
N ILE A 124 1.32 6.60 8.12
CA ILE A 124 2.44 6.59 9.07
C ILE A 124 3.00 5.17 9.21
N LEU A 125 2.16 4.17 9.43
CA LEU A 125 2.58 2.78 9.60
C LEU A 125 3.26 2.24 8.35
N ALA A 126 2.76 2.56 7.17
CA ALA A 126 3.39 2.17 5.91
C ALA A 126 4.73 2.88 5.69
N LYS A 127 4.76 4.21 5.76
CA LYS A 127 5.94 4.99 5.38
C LYS A 127 7.05 5.01 6.43
N ARG A 128 6.71 5.02 7.73
CA ARG A 128 7.70 5.05 8.80
C ARG A 128 8.20 3.69 9.20
N PHE A 129 7.32 2.69 9.18
CA PHE A 129 7.60 1.37 9.73
C PHE A 129 7.62 0.25 8.68
N GLY A 130 7.34 0.57 7.41
CA GLY A 130 7.35 -0.40 6.32
C GLY A 130 6.29 -1.50 6.47
N LEU A 131 5.20 -1.21 7.21
CA LEU A 131 4.12 -2.17 7.43
C LEU A 131 3.11 -2.10 6.28
N PRO A 132 2.73 -3.24 5.69
CA PRO A 132 1.74 -3.28 4.61
C PRO A 132 0.36 -2.92 5.17
N MET A 133 -0.09 -1.69 4.92
CA MET A 133 -1.38 -1.19 5.36
C MET A 133 -2.31 -0.98 4.16
N GLU A 134 -3.61 -1.17 4.35
CA GLU A 134 -4.59 -0.78 3.36
C GLU A 134 -4.87 0.72 3.44
N GLY A 135 -4.68 1.42 2.32
CA GLY A 135 -4.78 2.88 2.25
C GLY A 135 -6.20 3.42 2.17
N TYR A 136 -7.19 2.58 1.97
CA TYR A 136 -8.58 3.01 1.90
C TYR A 136 -9.13 3.23 3.31
N THR A 137 -9.28 4.49 3.68
CA THR A 137 -10.24 4.87 4.72
C THR A 137 -11.62 4.67 4.07
N TYR A 138 -12.22 3.51 4.26
CA TYR A 138 -13.61 3.31 3.87
C TYR A 138 -14.46 4.33 4.63
N TYR A 139 -15.41 4.97 3.94
CA TYR A 139 -16.37 5.88 4.59
C TYR A 139 -17.20 5.13 5.64
N PHE A 140 -17.45 3.84 5.40
CA PHE A 140 -18.07 2.91 6.34
C PHE A 140 -17.11 1.78 6.67
N THR A 141 -17.09 1.34 7.92
CA THR A 141 -16.41 0.07 8.31
C THR A 141 -17.15 -1.12 7.71
N TYR A 142 -16.48 -2.28 7.64
CA TYR A 142 -17.12 -3.51 7.16
C TYR A 142 -18.38 -3.85 7.97
N GLU A 143 -18.36 -3.66 9.30
CA GLU A 143 -19.47 -3.90 10.21
C GLU A 143 -20.66 -2.98 9.90
N GLU A 144 -20.41 -1.74 9.53
CA GLU A 144 -21.45 -0.77 9.14
C GLU A 144 -22.07 -1.10 7.78
N THR A 145 -21.36 -1.80 6.92
CA THR A 145 -21.88 -2.23 5.60
C THR A 145 -22.67 -3.53 5.67
N LEU A 146 -22.60 -4.26 6.79
CA LEU A 146 -23.38 -5.49 6.95
C LEU A 146 -24.87 -5.20 7.09
N PRO A 147 -25.73 -5.97 6.42
CA PRO A 147 -27.17 -5.80 6.57
C PRO A 147 -27.61 -6.10 8.01
N HIS A 148 -28.01 -5.07 8.74
CA HIS A 148 -28.39 -5.19 10.15
C HIS A 148 -29.60 -6.05 10.44
N LYS A 149 -30.55 -6.17 9.49
CA LYS A 149 -31.70 -7.08 9.57
C LYS A 149 -32.22 -7.41 8.17
N LYS A 150 -32.57 -8.66 7.95
CA LYS A 150 -33.35 -9.08 6.77
C LYS A 150 -34.76 -8.54 6.92
N ARG A 151 -35.15 -7.53 6.13
CA ARG A 151 -36.53 -7.04 5.99
C ARG A 151 -37.00 -7.34 4.57
N SER A 152 -38.29 -7.67 4.43
CA SER A 152 -38.92 -7.74 3.11
C SER A 152 -39.43 -6.35 2.76
N TYR A 153 -38.98 -5.81 1.64
CA TYR A 153 -39.43 -4.53 1.09
C TYR A 153 -40.37 -4.71 -0.12
N TRP A 154 -40.90 -5.93 -0.30
CA TRP A 154 -41.74 -6.26 -1.42
C TRP A 154 -43.00 -5.40 -1.41
N GLN A 155 -43.30 -4.76 -2.56
CA GLN A 155 -44.43 -3.85 -2.76
C GLN A 155 -44.42 -2.57 -1.89
N MET A 156 -43.31 -2.23 -1.27
CA MET A 156 -43.21 -0.95 -0.57
C MET A 156 -42.83 0.18 -1.55
N PRO A 157 -43.41 1.37 -1.41
CA PRO A 157 -42.98 2.52 -2.18
C PRO A 157 -41.52 2.86 -1.83
N CYS A 158 -40.73 3.21 -2.82
CA CYS A 158 -39.35 3.63 -2.62
C CYS A 158 -38.98 4.76 -3.56
N SER A 159 -37.95 5.50 -3.18
CA SER A 159 -37.25 6.41 -4.07
C SER A 159 -36.02 5.68 -4.65
N LEU A 160 -35.83 5.78 -5.96
CA LEU A 160 -34.69 5.20 -6.66
C LEU A 160 -33.69 6.29 -7.02
N GLY A 161 -32.47 6.19 -6.48
CA GLY A 161 -31.29 6.94 -6.92
C GLY A 161 -30.52 6.12 -7.95
N ILE A 162 -30.14 6.74 -9.05
CA ILE A 162 -29.36 6.12 -10.12
C ILE A 162 -28.16 6.99 -10.37
N ASP A 163 -26.97 6.41 -10.30
CA ASP A 163 -25.71 6.99 -10.72
C ASP A 163 -25.17 6.15 -11.88
N LEU A 164 -25.07 6.77 -13.06
CA LEU A 164 -24.61 6.12 -14.29
C LEU A 164 -23.21 6.58 -14.62
N SER A 165 -22.30 5.66 -14.73
CA SER A 165 -20.93 5.93 -15.14
C SER A 165 -20.74 5.75 -16.64
N GLN A 166 -19.68 6.38 -17.15
CA GLN A 166 -19.14 6.12 -18.48
C GLN A 166 -17.73 5.53 -18.36
N GLY A 167 -17.48 4.43 -19.06
CA GLY A 167 -16.17 3.79 -19.08
C GLY A 167 -16.01 2.74 -17.96
N ASP A 168 -14.85 2.78 -17.28
CA ASP A 168 -14.44 1.77 -16.28
C ASP A 168 -14.95 2.03 -14.86
N ASP A 169 -15.87 2.95 -14.67
CA ASP A 169 -16.46 3.29 -13.38
C ASP A 169 -17.72 2.47 -13.08
N PHE A 170 -18.18 2.45 -11.81
CA PHE A 170 -19.32 1.65 -11.38
C PHE A 170 -20.63 2.41 -11.54
N CYS A 171 -21.69 1.71 -12.02
CA CYS A 171 -23.06 2.21 -11.90
C CYS A 171 -23.63 1.85 -10.53
N ALA A 172 -24.28 2.80 -9.86
CA ALA A 172 -24.90 2.58 -8.57
C ALA A 172 -26.43 2.75 -8.66
N PHE A 173 -27.16 1.80 -8.05
CA PHE A 173 -28.60 1.87 -7.89
C PHE A 173 -28.93 1.81 -6.40
N THR A 174 -29.56 2.86 -5.87
CA THR A 174 -29.90 2.97 -4.45
C THR A 174 -31.40 3.06 -4.29
N PHE A 175 -31.98 2.20 -3.47
CA PHE A 175 -33.40 2.20 -3.13
C PHE A 175 -33.60 2.74 -1.70
N LEU A 176 -34.30 3.83 -1.55
CA LEU A 176 -34.68 4.39 -0.27
C LEU A 176 -36.14 4.06 0.06
N PHE A 177 -36.34 3.28 1.11
CA PHE A 177 -37.68 2.89 1.60
C PHE A 177 -38.01 3.74 2.83
N PRO A 178 -39.02 4.63 2.76
CA PRO A 178 -39.44 5.39 3.94
C PRO A 178 -40.11 4.43 4.93
N LEU A 179 -39.61 4.41 6.16
CA LEU A 179 -40.19 3.62 7.24
C LEU A 179 -41.06 4.53 8.12
N SER A 180 -42.12 3.97 8.70
CA SER A 180 -43.11 4.71 9.50
C SER A 180 -42.54 5.30 10.82
N ASN A 181 -41.34 4.94 11.18
CA ASN A 181 -40.65 5.36 12.42
C ASN A 181 -39.35 6.18 12.19
N GLY A 182 -39.21 6.77 11.00
CA GLY A 182 -38.08 7.67 10.65
C GLY A 182 -36.91 6.94 10.05
#